data_c8a377faf517f215b6d9a1725a342148
#
_entry.id   c8a377faf517f215b6d9a1725a342148
#
_cell.length_a   1.000
_cell.length_b   1.000
_cell.length_c   1.000
_cell.angle_alpha   90.00
_cell.angle_beta   90.00
_cell.angle_gamma   90.00
#
_symmetry.space_group_name_H-M   'P 1'
#
loop_
_entity.id
_entity.type
_entity.pdbx_description
1 polymer ?
#
loop_
_entity_poly.entity_id
_entity_poly.type
_entity_poly.pdbx_seq_one_letter_code
_entity_poly.pdbx_strand_id
1 'polypeptide(L)'
;MKSSVKKLKNCKHSLEVSLPAEKVKEAFDEAYGDLGKYASVPGFRQGKAPRDLLELHYSKTAKEEVLKKLIPETYEKILEEHKLDPIGYPDVTDVKLDAKEGFSYKASVETRPEINLKNYKGLKLKKKSAEVKEEGLAKNLELLREMHSQKVPKEGSQEKEKVLPKLDDEFAKDLGFENLEKMKDAIKENLKAKLEEDCQADLEVQIINQLLASVDFEVPETLVNSEKERLMKDAEMRIKYMEAFQKKENPDNQDSAKAFAESSKNKRQSAFLLEENASAQAIRQVKAFFMLDRIAHAEKIYLKEEEINVYIEGLAAQYNKTKDEIKSYLEKGHGMDELAVNMRNKKVMEFLLKEAKVE
;
A
#
# COMPACT_ATOMS: atom_id res chain seq x y z
N MET A 1 -16.13 13.13 -33.24
CA MET A 1 -14.94 12.57 -32.61
C MET A 1 -14.63 11.23 -33.25
N LYS A 2 -13.37 10.93 -33.54
CA LYS A 2 -12.93 9.59 -33.95
C LYS A 2 -12.00 9.08 -32.82
N SER A 3 -12.26 7.88 -32.33
CA SER A 3 -11.48 7.25 -31.27
C SER A 3 -11.05 5.85 -31.71
N SER A 4 -9.87 5.42 -31.31
CA SER A 4 -9.42 4.04 -31.43
C SER A 4 -8.75 3.59 -30.13
N VAL A 5 -9.06 2.38 -29.72
CA VAL A 5 -8.51 1.75 -28.49
C VAL A 5 -7.76 0.49 -28.88
N LYS A 6 -6.51 0.40 -28.48
CA LYS A 6 -5.69 -0.80 -28.67
C LYS A 6 -5.29 -1.35 -27.29
N LYS A 7 -5.64 -2.60 -27.02
CA LYS A 7 -5.20 -3.30 -25.80
C LYS A 7 -3.73 -3.68 -25.93
N LEU A 8 -2.93 -3.30 -24.96
CA LEU A 8 -1.52 -3.63 -24.82
C LEU A 8 -1.34 -4.67 -23.69
N LYS A 9 -0.10 -5.02 -23.36
CA LYS A 9 0.22 -5.88 -22.22
C LYS A 9 0.08 -5.13 -20.90
N ASN A 10 0.04 -5.86 -19.78
CA ASN A 10 0.02 -5.32 -18.43
C ASN A 10 -1.17 -4.38 -18.14
N CYS A 11 -2.37 -4.77 -18.62
CA CYS A 11 -3.60 -3.98 -18.47
C CYS A 11 -3.53 -2.56 -19.08
N LYS A 12 -2.55 -2.26 -19.94
CA LYS A 12 -2.41 -0.98 -20.64
C LYS A 12 -3.30 -0.93 -21.88
N HIS A 13 -3.90 0.23 -22.10
CA HIS A 13 -4.65 0.56 -23.32
C HIS A 13 -4.06 1.81 -23.93
N SER A 14 -3.82 1.78 -25.23
CA SER A 14 -3.44 2.95 -26.02
C SER A 14 -4.69 3.51 -26.66
N LEU A 15 -4.97 4.76 -26.35
CA LEU A 15 -6.10 5.53 -26.88
C LEU A 15 -5.56 6.51 -27.92
N GLU A 16 -6.13 6.53 -29.11
CA GLU A 16 -5.86 7.56 -30.11
C GLU A 16 -7.15 8.34 -30.34
N VAL A 17 -7.08 9.64 -30.16
CA VAL A 17 -8.23 10.54 -30.21
C VAL A 17 -8.01 11.57 -31.30
N SER A 18 -9.05 11.85 -32.07
CA SER A 18 -9.03 12.93 -33.04
C SER A 18 -10.37 13.66 -33.08
N LEU A 19 -10.29 14.99 -33.03
CA LEU A 19 -11.42 15.91 -33.15
C LEU A 19 -11.32 16.73 -34.45
N PRO A 20 -12.42 16.97 -35.13
CA PRO A 20 -12.44 17.82 -36.32
C PRO A 20 -12.18 19.28 -35.96
N ALA A 21 -11.68 20.05 -36.92
CA ALA A 21 -11.37 21.48 -36.78
C ALA A 21 -12.55 22.36 -36.28
N GLU A 22 -13.78 22.00 -36.63
CA GLU A 22 -14.97 22.70 -36.16
C GLU A 22 -15.08 22.77 -34.64
N LYS A 23 -14.93 21.61 -33.98
CA LYS A 23 -14.99 21.55 -32.51
C LYS A 23 -13.82 22.24 -31.83
N VAL A 24 -12.65 22.18 -32.45
CA VAL A 24 -11.47 22.88 -31.96
C VAL A 24 -11.67 24.41 -32.07
N LYS A 25 -12.27 24.87 -33.15
CA LYS A 25 -12.61 26.29 -33.34
C LYS A 25 -13.60 26.78 -32.30
N GLU A 26 -14.66 26.01 -32.03
CA GLU A 26 -15.63 26.34 -30.96
C GLU A 26 -14.92 26.47 -29.59
N ALA A 27 -14.02 25.56 -29.27
CA ALA A 27 -13.25 25.60 -28.00
C ALA A 27 -12.32 26.81 -27.93
N PHE A 28 -11.68 27.21 -29.05
CA PHE A 28 -10.91 28.45 -29.11
C PHE A 28 -11.77 29.70 -28.99
N ASP A 29 -12.95 29.71 -29.61
CA ASP A 29 -13.87 30.84 -29.53
C ASP A 29 -14.33 31.07 -28.09
N GLU A 30 -14.61 30.01 -27.35
CA GLU A 30 -14.95 30.05 -25.94
C GLU A 30 -13.75 30.49 -25.07
N ALA A 31 -12.57 29.88 -25.27
CA ALA A 31 -11.37 30.25 -24.54
C ALA A 31 -10.98 31.71 -24.70
N TYR A 32 -11.04 32.24 -25.93
CA TYR A 32 -10.81 33.67 -26.18
C TYR A 32 -11.92 34.56 -25.63
N GLY A 33 -13.17 34.08 -25.63
CA GLY A 33 -14.29 34.77 -24.98
C GLY A 33 -14.08 34.92 -23.46
N ASP A 34 -13.58 33.88 -22.81
CA ASP A 34 -13.28 33.91 -21.38
C ASP A 34 -12.02 34.75 -21.10
N LEU A 35 -10.95 34.54 -21.83
CA LEU A 35 -9.74 35.36 -21.74
C LEU A 35 -10.02 36.84 -21.95
N GLY A 36 -10.91 37.16 -22.90
CA GLY A 36 -11.30 38.53 -23.16
C GLY A 36 -11.88 39.26 -21.96
N LYS A 37 -12.47 38.57 -20.99
CA LYS A 37 -13.03 39.16 -19.76
C LYS A 37 -11.95 39.63 -18.78
N TYR A 38 -10.77 38.97 -18.76
CA TYR A 38 -9.73 39.17 -17.76
C TYR A 38 -8.41 39.69 -18.36
N ALA A 39 -8.19 39.51 -19.64
CA ALA A 39 -6.94 39.86 -20.29
C ALA A 39 -6.68 41.38 -20.27
N SER A 40 -5.42 41.72 -19.95
CA SER A 40 -4.94 43.10 -20.03
C SER A 40 -4.08 43.28 -21.27
N VAL A 41 -4.60 44.02 -22.25
CA VAL A 41 -3.89 44.34 -23.49
C VAL A 41 -3.50 45.79 -23.47
N PRO A 42 -2.21 46.17 -23.72
CA PRO A 42 -1.79 47.57 -23.77
C PRO A 42 -2.66 48.42 -24.70
N GLY A 43 -3.13 49.55 -24.21
CA GLY A 43 -3.98 50.47 -24.96
C GLY A 43 -5.50 50.17 -24.91
N PHE A 44 -5.92 49.10 -24.22
CA PHE A 44 -7.33 48.75 -24.07
C PHE A 44 -7.71 48.56 -22.60
N ARG A 45 -8.96 48.95 -22.29
CA ARG A 45 -9.53 48.65 -20.97
C ARG A 45 -9.81 47.13 -20.88
N GLN A 46 -9.56 46.57 -19.73
CA GLN A 46 -9.85 45.14 -19.43
C GLN A 46 -11.29 44.79 -19.88
N GLY A 47 -11.43 43.69 -20.61
CA GLY A 47 -12.71 43.24 -21.16
C GLY A 47 -13.13 43.89 -22.47
N LYS A 48 -12.32 44.76 -23.07
CA LYS A 48 -12.66 45.51 -24.32
C LYS A 48 -11.62 45.35 -25.44
N ALA A 49 -10.65 44.47 -25.29
CA ALA A 49 -9.65 44.18 -26.32
C ALA A 49 -10.30 43.43 -27.50
N PRO A 50 -10.03 43.79 -28.76
CA PRO A 50 -10.44 43.03 -29.94
C PRO A 50 -9.81 41.64 -29.96
N ARG A 51 -10.51 40.67 -30.57
CA ARG A 51 -10.08 39.29 -30.66
C ARG A 51 -8.72 39.13 -31.30
N ASP A 52 -8.44 39.80 -32.38
CA ASP A 52 -7.15 39.71 -33.08
C ASP A 52 -5.94 40.02 -32.17
N LEU A 53 -6.11 40.97 -31.26
CA LEU A 53 -5.08 41.30 -30.28
C LEU A 53 -4.98 40.27 -29.16
N LEU A 54 -6.10 39.66 -28.77
CA LEU A 54 -6.07 38.53 -27.83
C LEU A 54 -5.36 37.33 -28.44
N GLU A 55 -5.59 37.01 -29.70
CA GLU A 55 -4.90 35.96 -30.42
C GLU A 55 -3.40 36.21 -30.53
N LEU A 56 -2.99 37.47 -30.74
CA LEU A 56 -1.58 37.84 -30.80
C LEU A 56 -0.87 37.73 -29.46
N HIS A 57 -1.50 38.22 -28.39
CA HIS A 57 -0.87 38.31 -27.08
C HIS A 57 -1.07 37.05 -26.18
N TYR A 58 -2.18 36.33 -26.34
CA TYR A 58 -2.59 35.23 -25.45
C TYR A 58 -2.75 33.88 -26.17
N SER A 59 -2.13 33.70 -27.36
CA SER A 59 -2.25 32.47 -28.12
C SER A 59 -1.79 31.23 -27.36
N LYS A 60 -0.72 31.33 -26.53
CA LYS A 60 -0.23 30.21 -25.70
C LYS A 60 -1.24 29.88 -24.61
N THR A 61 -1.70 30.88 -23.87
CA THR A 61 -2.68 30.69 -22.79
C THR A 61 -3.99 30.11 -23.34
N ALA A 62 -4.48 30.62 -24.49
CA ALA A 62 -5.66 30.06 -25.14
C ALA A 62 -5.49 28.59 -25.52
N LYS A 63 -4.32 28.20 -26.06
CA LYS A 63 -4.00 26.80 -26.36
C LYS A 63 -4.01 25.93 -25.11
N GLU A 64 -3.41 26.40 -24.02
CA GLU A 64 -3.38 25.68 -22.74
C GLU A 64 -4.79 25.48 -22.16
N GLU A 65 -5.65 26.53 -22.23
CA GLU A 65 -7.03 26.43 -21.76
C GLU A 65 -7.87 25.47 -22.63
N VAL A 66 -7.69 25.52 -23.96
CA VAL A 66 -8.34 24.58 -24.88
C VAL A 66 -7.90 23.14 -24.59
N LEU A 67 -6.60 22.88 -24.35
CA LEU A 67 -6.10 21.56 -24.01
C LEU A 67 -6.63 21.07 -22.66
N LYS A 68 -6.64 21.93 -21.64
CA LYS A 68 -7.19 21.60 -20.31
C LYS A 68 -8.68 21.25 -20.38
N LYS A 69 -9.42 21.77 -21.35
CA LYS A 69 -10.84 21.48 -21.54
C LYS A 69 -11.04 20.23 -22.40
N LEU A 70 -10.41 20.17 -23.59
CA LEU A 70 -10.68 19.12 -24.57
C LEU A 70 -10.13 17.75 -24.17
N ILE A 71 -8.97 17.70 -23.50
CA ILE A 71 -8.40 16.41 -23.09
C ILE A 71 -9.31 15.68 -22.11
N PRO A 72 -9.74 16.26 -20.96
CA PRO A 72 -10.63 15.57 -20.03
C PRO A 72 -11.97 15.18 -20.67
N GLU A 73 -12.61 16.11 -21.38
CA GLU A 73 -13.93 15.85 -22.02
C GLU A 73 -13.89 14.68 -23.02
N THR A 74 -12.83 14.61 -23.83
CA THR A 74 -12.71 13.56 -24.83
C THR A 74 -12.27 12.23 -24.21
N TYR A 75 -11.45 12.29 -23.17
CA TYR A 75 -11.00 11.14 -22.41
C TYR A 75 -12.17 10.45 -21.70
N GLU A 76 -12.99 11.19 -20.96
CA GLU A 76 -14.18 10.67 -20.29
C GLU A 76 -15.14 9.98 -21.28
N LYS A 77 -15.41 10.62 -22.42
CA LYS A 77 -16.27 10.04 -23.46
C LYS A 77 -15.74 8.70 -24.00
N ILE A 78 -14.42 8.56 -24.15
CA ILE A 78 -13.82 7.30 -24.61
C ILE A 78 -13.92 6.22 -23.55
N LEU A 79 -13.69 6.57 -22.30
CA LEU A 79 -13.81 5.61 -21.20
C LEU A 79 -15.24 5.07 -21.11
N GLU A 80 -16.24 5.92 -21.22
CA GLU A 80 -17.67 5.54 -21.23
C GLU A 80 -18.01 4.67 -22.44
N GLU A 81 -17.60 5.09 -23.67
CA GLU A 81 -17.88 4.40 -24.92
C GLU A 81 -17.31 2.98 -24.93
N HIS A 82 -16.10 2.81 -24.41
CA HIS A 82 -15.40 1.52 -24.37
C HIS A 82 -15.54 0.79 -23.04
N LYS A 83 -16.27 1.35 -22.05
CA LYS A 83 -16.47 0.78 -20.70
C LYS A 83 -15.15 0.45 -20.00
N LEU A 84 -14.18 1.33 -20.13
CA LEU A 84 -12.88 1.18 -19.48
C LEU A 84 -12.94 1.74 -18.07
N ASP A 85 -12.40 1.00 -17.11
CA ASP A 85 -12.25 1.44 -15.70
C ASP A 85 -10.77 1.77 -15.45
N PRO A 86 -10.38 3.08 -15.54
CA PRO A 86 -8.99 3.48 -15.47
C PRO A 86 -8.43 3.41 -14.06
N ILE A 87 -7.14 3.10 -13.96
CA ILE A 87 -6.36 3.18 -12.73
C ILE A 87 -5.39 4.35 -12.87
N GLY A 88 -5.62 5.41 -12.09
CA GLY A 88 -4.79 6.61 -12.15
C GLY A 88 -5.07 7.51 -13.34
N TYR A 89 -4.14 8.43 -13.57
CA TYR A 89 -4.23 9.40 -14.67
C TYR A 89 -3.63 8.85 -15.95
N PRO A 90 -4.18 9.20 -17.14
CA PRO A 90 -3.58 8.80 -18.41
C PRO A 90 -2.25 9.52 -18.64
N ASP A 91 -1.31 8.82 -19.26
CA ASP A 91 -0.09 9.43 -19.81
C ASP A 91 -0.40 9.92 -21.22
N VAL A 92 -0.44 11.24 -21.39
CA VAL A 92 -0.83 11.90 -22.64
C VAL A 92 0.40 12.27 -23.45
N THR A 93 0.47 11.77 -24.66
CA THR A 93 1.58 11.99 -25.61
C THR A 93 1.08 12.41 -26.98
N ASP A 94 1.98 12.85 -27.86
CA ASP A 94 1.71 13.20 -29.26
C ASP A 94 0.56 14.21 -29.45
N VAL A 95 0.49 15.22 -28.55
CA VAL A 95 -0.55 16.25 -28.59
C VAL A 95 -0.34 17.19 -29.78
N LYS A 96 -1.29 17.21 -30.71
CA LYS A 96 -1.31 18.10 -31.85
C LYS A 96 -2.60 18.92 -31.81
N LEU A 97 -2.49 20.25 -31.73
CA LEU A 97 -3.62 21.17 -31.70
C LEU A 97 -3.43 22.25 -32.78
N ASP A 98 -4.24 22.19 -33.79
CA ASP A 98 -4.30 23.18 -34.85
C ASP A 98 -5.74 23.57 -35.14
N ALA A 99 -5.99 24.89 -35.24
CA ALA A 99 -7.34 25.42 -35.49
C ALA A 99 -7.90 25.04 -36.88
N LYS A 100 -7.03 24.66 -37.84
CA LYS A 100 -7.42 24.29 -39.21
C LYS A 100 -7.42 22.77 -39.41
N GLU A 101 -6.47 22.07 -38.83
CA GLU A 101 -6.30 20.60 -38.99
C GLU A 101 -7.08 19.79 -37.94
N GLY A 102 -7.40 20.42 -36.81
CA GLY A 102 -8.11 19.78 -35.71
C GLY A 102 -7.22 19.49 -34.50
N PHE A 103 -7.69 18.61 -33.67
CA PHE A 103 -7.00 18.20 -32.44
C PHE A 103 -6.79 16.69 -32.42
N SER A 104 -5.60 16.25 -32.11
CA SER A 104 -5.31 14.83 -31.89
C SER A 104 -4.28 14.62 -30.81
N TYR A 105 -4.44 13.53 -30.07
CA TYR A 105 -3.48 13.10 -29.07
C TYR A 105 -3.51 11.57 -28.90
N LYS A 106 -2.46 11.05 -28.31
CA LYS A 106 -2.42 9.67 -27.82
C LYS A 106 -2.39 9.68 -26.30
N ALA A 107 -3.13 8.76 -25.71
CA ALA A 107 -3.07 8.54 -24.27
C ALA A 107 -2.81 7.06 -23.96
N SER A 108 -1.99 6.80 -22.99
CA SER A 108 -1.80 5.46 -22.42
C SER A 108 -2.48 5.43 -21.07
N VAL A 109 -3.33 4.43 -20.85
CA VAL A 109 -4.07 4.26 -19.61
C VAL A 109 -3.99 2.82 -19.14
N GLU A 110 -3.82 2.62 -17.85
CA GLU A 110 -3.94 1.30 -17.22
C GLU A 110 -5.37 1.12 -16.70
N THR A 111 -5.93 -0.07 -16.93
CA THR A 111 -7.29 -0.40 -16.49
C THR A 111 -7.28 -1.55 -15.50
N ARG A 112 -8.38 -1.70 -14.75
CA ARG A 112 -8.55 -2.85 -13.87
C ARG A 112 -8.52 -4.16 -14.65
N PRO A 113 -7.84 -5.21 -14.15
CA PRO A 113 -7.79 -6.50 -14.79
C PRO A 113 -9.16 -7.18 -14.78
N GLU A 114 -9.52 -7.83 -15.88
CA GLU A 114 -10.69 -8.69 -15.94
C GLU A 114 -10.36 -10.05 -15.30
N ILE A 115 -10.88 -10.30 -14.10
CA ILE A 115 -10.61 -11.52 -13.35
C ILE A 115 -11.85 -12.40 -13.38
N ASN A 116 -11.71 -13.61 -13.93
CA ASN A 116 -12.74 -14.62 -13.92
C ASN A 116 -12.46 -15.63 -12.80
N LEU A 117 -12.88 -15.30 -11.58
CA LEU A 117 -12.72 -16.16 -10.42
C LEU A 117 -13.72 -17.30 -10.48
N LYS A 118 -13.21 -18.53 -10.63
CA LYS A 118 -13.97 -19.78 -10.49
C LYS A 118 -13.42 -20.52 -9.28
N ASN A 119 -14.30 -21.07 -8.44
CA ASN A 119 -13.91 -21.97 -7.34
C ASN A 119 -13.07 -21.34 -6.21
N TYR A 120 -13.47 -20.16 -5.72
CA TYR A 120 -12.88 -19.56 -4.52
C TYR A 120 -13.52 -20.03 -3.19
N LYS A 121 -14.60 -20.85 -3.24
CA LYS A 121 -15.25 -21.49 -2.09
C LYS A 121 -14.75 -22.93 -1.91
N GLY A 122 -14.74 -23.40 -0.68
CA GLY A 122 -14.36 -24.79 -0.37
C GLY A 122 -12.86 -25.09 -0.52
N LEU A 123 -12.01 -24.08 -0.34
CA LEU A 123 -10.56 -24.22 -0.35
C LEU A 123 -10.12 -25.19 0.76
N LYS A 124 -9.16 -26.06 0.47
CA LYS A 124 -8.63 -27.04 1.44
C LYS A 124 -7.48 -26.42 2.21
N LEU A 125 -7.65 -26.22 3.50
CA LEU A 125 -6.66 -25.60 4.36
C LEU A 125 -6.15 -26.62 5.38
N LYS A 126 -4.86 -26.55 5.68
CA LYS A 126 -4.22 -27.37 6.73
C LYS A 126 -3.96 -26.51 7.95
N LYS A 127 -4.67 -26.82 9.05
CA LYS A 127 -4.45 -26.12 10.32
C LYS A 127 -3.29 -26.75 11.06
N LYS A 128 -2.30 -25.95 11.43
CA LYS A 128 -1.23 -26.36 12.33
C LYS A 128 -1.77 -26.48 13.76
N SER A 129 -1.26 -27.45 14.53
CA SER A 129 -1.64 -27.57 15.95
C SER A 129 -1.18 -26.31 16.71
N ALA A 130 -2.11 -25.68 17.44
CA ALA A 130 -1.85 -24.54 18.30
C ALA A 130 -1.53 -24.98 19.76
N GLU A 131 -1.07 -26.21 19.96
CA GLU A 131 -0.72 -26.70 21.30
C GLU A 131 0.61 -26.11 21.77
N VAL A 132 0.59 -25.53 22.95
CA VAL A 132 1.80 -25.03 23.60
C VAL A 132 2.59 -26.22 24.12
N LYS A 133 3.70 -26.56 23.45
CA LYS A 133 4.63 -27.61 23.92
C LYS A 133 5.40 -27.11 25.15
N GLU A 134 5.68 -28.01 26.10
CA GLU A 134 6.45 -27.67 27.29
C GLU A 134 7.84 -27.10 26.95
N GLU A 135 8.45 -27.55 25.84
CA GLU A 135 9.72 -27.01 25.33
C GLU A 135 9.60 -25.53 24.96
N GLY A 136 8.46 -25.10 24.41
CA GLY A 136 8.18 -23.70 24.04
C GLY A 136 8.05 -22.81 25.29
N LEU A 137 7.39 -23.32 26.34
CA LEU A 137 7.29 -22.64 27.63
C LEU A 137 8.68 -22.53 28.29
N ALA A 138 9.46 -23.62 28.31
CA ALA A 138 10.81 -23.61 28.88
C ALA A 138 11.73 -22.60 28.17
N LYS A 139 11.72 -22.56 26.84
CA LYS A 139 12.50 -21.59 26.07
C LYS A 139 12.12 -20.16 26.38
N ASN A 140 10.83 -19.84 26.52
CA ASN A 140 10.39 -18.48 26.85
C ASN A 140 10.78 -18.08 28.27
N LEU A 141 10.70 -19.00 29.22
CA LEU A 141 11.20 -18.78 30.58
C LEU A 141 12.72 -18.53 30.61
N GLU A 142 13.48 -19.26 29.79
CA GLU A 142 14.93 -19.09 29.69
C GLU A 142 15.29 -17.75 29.03
N LEU A 143 14.55 -17.36 27.97
CA LEU A 143 14.70 -16.04 27.33
C LEU A 143 14.42 -14.91 28.31
N LEU A 144 13.37 -15.03 29.15
CA LEU A 144 13.06 -14.03 30.17
C LEU A 144 14.20 -13.95 31.22
N ARG A 145 14.78 -15.08 31.63
CA ARG A 145 15.96 -15.09 32.52
C ARG A 145 17.16 -14.39 31.88
N GLU A 146 17.41 -14.62 30.59
CA GLU A 146 18.50 -13.99 29.88
C GLU A 146 18.29 -12.45 29.74
N MET A 147 17.08 -12.03 29.49
CA MET A 147 16.73 -10.59 29.40
C MET A 147 16.93 -9.88 30.76
N HIS A 148 16.67 -10.56 31.87
CA HIS A 148 16.84 -10.02 33.22
C HIS A 148 18.17 -10.46 33.89
N SER A 149 19.15 -10.95 33.10
CA SER A 149 20.47 -11.30 33.60
C SER A 149 21.21 -10.07 34.12
N GLN A 150 21.80 -10.17 35.30
CA GLN A 150 22.64 -9.14 35.89
C GLN A 150 24.11 -9.37 35.54
N LYS A 151 24.82 -8.30 35.16
CA LYS A 151 26.27 -8.34 34.96
C LYS A 151 26.96 -8.06 36.29
N VAL A 152 27.39 -9.12 36.99
CA VAL A 152 28.11 -9.01 38.26
C VAL A 152 29.63 -9.06 38.01
N PRO A 153 30.42 -8.19 38.65
CA PRO A 153 31.89 -8.24 38.53
C PRO A 153 32.40 -9.59 39.09
N LYS A 154 33.26 -10.27 38.34
CA LYS A 154 33.90 -11.49 38.80
C LYS A 154 34.95 -11.17 39.84
N GLU A 155 34.95 -11.82 41.00
CA GLU A 155 35.96 -11.59 42.02
C GLU A 155 37.37 -11.77 41.44
N GLY A 156 38.15 -10.66 41.42
CA GLY A 156 39.55 -10.69 40.98
C GLY A 156 39.82 -10.41 39.51
N SER A 157 38.80 -10.08 38.67
CA SER A 157 39.00 -9.69 37.27
C SER A 157 38.10 -8.49 36.85
N GLN A 158 38.52 -7.75 35.81
CA GLN A 158 37.70 -6.70 35.23
C GLN A 158 36.55 -7.23 34.32
N GLU A 159 36.42 -8.54 34.18
CA GLU A 159 35.39 -9.20 33.42
C GLU A 159 34.09 -9.32 34.21
N LYS A 160 32.98 -8.97 33.56
CA LYS A 160 31.62 -9.08 34.10
C LYS A 160 31.02 -10.42 33.67
N GLU A 161 30.63 -11.23 34.62
CA GLU A 161 29.92 -12.49 34.36
C GLU A 161 28.40 -12.23 34.33
N LYS A 162 27.69 -12.80 33.34
CA LYS A 162 26.25 -12.79 33.31
C LYS A 162 25.69 -13.82 34.27
N VAL A 163 25.08 -13.36 35.36
CA VAL A 163 24.39 -14.25 36.31
C VAL A 163 22.91 -14.24 35.94
N LEU A 164 22.40 -15.43 35.61
CA LEU A 164 20.98 -15.63 35.32
C LEU A 164 20.22 -15.75 36.66
N PRO A 165 19.09 -15.02 36.81
CA PRO A 165 18.27 -15.12 38.02
C PRO A 165 17.69 -16.55 38.15
N LYS A 166 17.45 -16.98 39.37
CA LYS A 166 16.77 -18.26 39.62
C LYS A 166 15.30 -18.14 39.26
N LEU A 167 14.72 -19.21 38.71
CA LEU A 167 13.28 -19.30 38.45
C LEU A 167 12.55 -19.64 39.74
N ASP A 168 12.27 -18.66 40.56
CA ASP A 168 11.56 -18.77 41.84
C ASP A 168 10.45 -17.72 41.96
N ASP A 169 9.77 -17.74 43.10
CA ASP A 169 8.69 -16.78 43.36
C ASP A 169 9.17 -15.33 43.53
N GLU A 170 10.45 -15.11 43.89
CA GLU A 170 11.03 -13.77 43.96
C GLU A 170 11.19 -13.18 42.57
N PHE A 171 11.70 -13.94 41.62
CA PHE A 171 11.81 -13.53 40.22
C PHE A 171 10.43 -13.26 39.60
N ALA A 172 9.42 -14.07 39.95
CA ALA A 172 8.05 -13.80 39.47
C ALA A 172 7.48 -12.51 40.06
N LYS A 173 7.75 -12.17 41.32
CA LYS A 173 7.32 -10.91 41.94
C LYS A 173 8.02 -9.69 41.35
N ASP A 174 9.30 -9.81 41.02
CA ASP A 174 10.07 -8.75 40.36
C ASP A 174 9.47 -8.41 38.98
N LEU A 175 8.83 -9.39 38.32
CA LEU A 175 8.11 -9.21 37.07
C LEU A 175 6.62 -8.83 37.23
N GLY A 176 6.17 -8.63 38.48
CA GLY A 176 4.79 -8.19 38.78
C GLY A 176 3.77 -9.32 38.90
N PHE A 177 4.20 -10.59 39.02
CA PHE A 177 3.33 -11.73 39.25
C PHE A 177 3.30 -12.13 40.73
N GLU A 178 2.23 -12.77 41.20
CA GLU A 178 2.09 -13.20 42.59
C GLU A 178 3.11 -14.32 42.98
N ASN A 179 3.32 -15.25 42.05
CA ASN A 179 4.22 -16.40 42.21
C ASN A 179 4.62 -16.98 40.84
N LEU A 180 5.56 -17.92 40.85
CA LEU A 180 6.09 -18.58 39.66
C LEU A 180 5.00 -19.33 38.84
N GLU A 181 4.01 -19.93 39.51
CA GLU A 181 2.93 -20.66 38.86
C GLU A 181 2.03 -19.72 38.05
N LYS A 182 1.60 -18.61 38.63
CA LYS A 182 0.84 -17.53 37.95
C LYS A 182 1.59 -16.94 36.76
N MET A 183 2.90 -16.76 36.91
CA MET A 183 3.74 -16.29 35.80
C MET A 183 3.77 -17.30 34.65
N LYS A 184 3.94 -18.59 34.94
CA LYS A 184 3.92 -19.69 33.95
C LYS A 184 2.58 -19.76 33.22
N ASP A 185 1.49 -19.66 33.97
CA ASP A 185 0.12 -19.66 33.39
C ASP A 185 -0.08 -18.48 32.43
N ALA A 186 0.30 -17.27 32.83
CA ALA A 186 0.20 -16.10 32.00
C ALA A 186 1.06 -16.21 30.71
N ILE A 187 2.28 -16.74 30.83
CA ILE A 187 3.15 -17.01 29.67
C ILE A 187 2.51 -18.05 28.76
N LYS A 188 1.92 -19.10 29.32
CA LYS A 188 1.25 -20.15 28.55
C LYS A 188 0.02 -19.62 27.81
N GLU A 189 -0.78 -18.77 28.43
CA GLU A 189 -1.91 -18.10 27.80
C GLU A 189 -1.44 -17.19 26.67
N ASN A 190 -0.42 -16.37 26.90
CA ASN A 190 0.15 -15.49 25.86
C ASN A 190 0.74 -16.30 24.68
N LEU A 191 1.44 -17.40 24.95
CA LEU A 191 1.95 -18.30 23.92
C LEU A 191 0.83 -18.95 23.13
N LYS A 192 -0.26 -19.37 23.80
CA LYS A 192 -1.42 -19.94 23.14
C LYS A 192 -2.09 -18.92 22.22
N ALA A 193 -2.35 -17.71 22.73
CA ALA A 193 -2.93 -16.63 21.92
C ALA A 193 -2.06 -16.31 20.68
N LYS A 194 -0.74 -16.25 20.86
CA LYS A 194 0.18 -16.02 19.75
C LYS A 194 0.20 -17.17 18.74
N LEU A 195 0.18 -18.41 19.19
CA LEU A 195 0.09 -19.58 18.30
C LEU A 195 -1.22 -19.63 17.55
N GLU A 196 -2.34 -19.22 18.16
CA GLU A 196 -3.64 -19.12 17.50
C GLU A 196 -3.60 -18.03 16.41
N GLU A 197 -3.00 -16.88 16.71
CA GLU A 197 -2.81 -15.78 15.74
C GLU A 197 -1.90 -16.23 14.57
N ASP A 198 -0.77 -16.88 14.86
CA ASP A 198 0.16 -17.43 13.86
C ASP A 198 -0.54 -18.48 12.97
N CYS A 199 -1.37 -19.35 13.57
CA CYS A 199 -2.17 -20.33 12.83
C CYS A 199 -3.19 -19.66 11.91
N GLN A 200 -3.86 -18.62 12.38
CA GLN A 200 -4.81 -17.88 11.57
C GLN A 200 -4.10 -17.19 10.40
N ALA A 201 -2.98 -16.52 10.65
CA ALA A 201 -2.16 -15.90 9.62
C ALA A 201 -1.67 -16.93 8.57
N ASP A 202 -1.27 -18.14 9.01
CA ASP A 202 -0.87 -19.22 8.09
C ASP A 202 -2.05 -19.67 7.21
N LEU A 203 -3.26 -19.80 7.77
CA LEU A 203 -4.45 -20.14 6.99
C LEU A 203 -4.77 -19.05 5.96
N GLU A 204 -4.65 -17.78 6.31
CA GLU A 204 -4.85 -16.65 5.39
C GLU A 204 -3.82 -16.69 4.24
N VAL A 205 -2.56 -16.99 4.54
CA VAL A 205 -1.51 -17.18 3.53
C VAL A 205 -1.83 -18.36 2.62
N GLN A 206 -2.36 -19.47 3.15
CA GLN A 206 -2.76 -20.63 2.35
C GLN A 206 -3.92 -20.27 1.40
N ILE A 207 -4.92 -19.51 1.86
CA ILE A 207 -6.01 -19.00 1.02
C ILE A 207 -5.46 -18.18 -0.14
N ILE A 208 -4.65 -17.17 0.16
CA ILE A 208 -4.06 -16.32 -0.88
C ILE A 208 -3.23 -17.13 -1.88
N ASN A 209 -2.44 -18.11 -1.41
CA ASN A 209 -1.65 -18.97 -2.29
C ASN A 209 -2.53 -19.80 -3.23
N GLN A 210 -3.61 -20.40 -2.74
CA GLN A 210 -4.51 -21.20 -3.55
C GLN A 210 -5.28 -20.33 -4.54
N LEU A 211 -5.72 -19.13 -4.12
CA LEU A 211 -6.36 -18.18 -5.02
C LEU A 211 -5.40 -17.77 -6.15
N LEU A 212 -4.18 -17.36 -5.83
CA LEU A 212 -3.18 -16.96 -6.82
C LEU A 212 -2.80 -18.09 -7.79
N ALA A 213 -2.81 -19.34 -7.33
CA ALA A 213 -2.57 -20.49 -8.18
C ALA A 213 -3.75 -20.84 -9.10
N SER A 214 -4.97 -20.41 -8.76
CA SER A 214 -6.19 -20.74 -9.50
C SER A 214 -6.40 -19.92 -10.76
N VAL A 215 -5.85 -18.70 -10.84
CA VAL A 215 -6.05 -17.76 -11.96
C VAL A 215 -4.76 -17.00 -12.24
N ASP A 216 -4.35 -17.01 -13.49
CA ASP A 216 -3.27 -16.14 -13.95
C ASP A 216 -3.84 -14.95 -14.73
N PHE A 217 -3.41 -13.75 -14.38
CA PHE A 217 -3.79 -12.50 -15.02
C PHE A 217 -2.69 -11.46 -14.89
N GLU A 218 -2.66 -10.55 -15.84
CA GLU A 218 -1.74 -9.43 -15.83
C GLU A 218 -2.24 -8.36 -14.85
N VAL A 219 -1.30 -7.65 -14.23
CA VAL A 219 -1.59 -6.55 -13.29
C VAL A 219 -1.04 -5.24 -13.80
N PRO A 220 -1.65 -4.10 -13.44
CA PRO A 220 -1.17 -2.77 -13.79
C PRO A 220 0.23 -2.51 -13.24
N GLU A 221 1.12 -2.06 -14.11
CA GLU A 221 2.53 -1.84 -13.78
C GLU A 221 2.72 -0.69 -12.78
N THR A 222 1.89 0.35 -12.91
CA THR A 222 1.91 1.50 -11.98
C THR A 222 1.66 1.07 -10.54
N LEU A 223 0.67 0.17 -10.30
CA LEU A 223 0.39 -0.33 -8.96
C LEU A 223 1.50 -1.25 -8.44
N VAL A 224 2.07 -2.09 -9.31
CA VAL A 224 3.21 -2.94 -8.94
C VAL A 224 4.41 -2.11 -8.54
N ASN A 225 4.72 -1.04 -9.29
CA ASN A 225 5.83 -0.15 -8.98
C ASN A 225 5.61 0.62 -7.67
N SER A 226 4.41 1.14 -7.45
CA SER A 226 4.04 1.82 -6.20
C SER A 226 4.17 0.88 -4.99
N GLU A 227 3.69 -0.35 -5.10
CA GLU A 227 3.79 -1.33 -4.03
C GLU A 227 5.23 -1.80 -3.80
N LYS A 228 6.02 -1.96 -4.86
CA LYS A 228 7.46 -2.24 -4.78
C LYS A 228 8.19 -1.13 -4.02
N GLU A 229 7.93 0.14 -4.35
CA GLU A 229 8.54 1.28 -3.64
C GLU A 229 8.15 1.30 -2.16
N ARG A 230 6.89 0.99 -1.84
CA ARG A 230 6.42 0.89 -0.45
C ARG A 230 7.18 -0.19 0.31
N LEU A 231 7.28 -1.40 -0.26
CA LEU A 231 8.00 -2.53 0.34
C LEU A 231 9.49 -2.20 0.56
N MET A 232 10.12 -1.53 -0.40
CA MET A 232 11.52 -1.12 -0.26
C MET A 232 11.71 -0.08 0.86
N LYS A 233 10.84 0.91 0.96
CA LYS A 233 10.85 1.91 2.04
C LYS A 233 10.65 1.27 3.41
N ASP A 234 9.72 0.33 3.52
CA ASP A 234 9.47 -0.42 4.75
C ASP A 234 10.68 -1.27 5.17
N ALA A 235 11.33 -1.93 4.21
CA ALA A 235 12.56 -2.69 4.45
C ALA A 235 13.71 -1.78 4.93
N GLU A 236 13.90 -0.62 4.29
CA GLU A 236 14.90 0.36 4.71
C GLU A 236 14.64 0.90 6.13
N MET A 237 13.37 1.19 6.46
CA MET A 237 13.02 1.66 7.80
C MET A 237 13.31 0.58 8.86
N ARG A 238 12.99 -0.68 8.58
CA ARG A 238 13.31 -1.80 9.48
C ARG A 238 14.81 -1.95 9.70
N ILE A 239 15.60 -1.87 8.63
CA ILE A 239 17.08 -1.93 8.73
C ILE A 239 17.59 -0.78 9.60
N LYS A 240 17.16 0.47 9.35
CA LYS A 240 17.55 1.63 10.15
C LYS A 240 17.16 1.49 11.63
N TYR A 241 15.97 0.95 11.90
CA TYR A 241 15.52 0.70 13.26
C TYR A 241 16.39 -0.34 13.98
N MET A 242 16.69 -1.46 13.29
CA MET A 242 17.58 -2.50 13.83
C MET A 242 19.00 -1.98 14.09
N GLU A 243 19.55 -1.19 13.17
CA GLU A 243 20.86 -0.53 13.34
C GLU A 243 20.87 0.42 14.56
N ALA A 244 19.80 1.19 14.74
CA ALA A 244 19.65 2.11 15.86
C ALA A 244 19.54 1.36 17.21
N PHE A 245 18.83 0.23 17.21
CA PHE A 245 18.68 -0.62 18.39
C PHE A 245 20.01 -1.28 18.79
N GLN A 246 20.74 -1.85 17.84
CA GLN A 246 22.07 -2.45 18.08
C GLN A 246 23.08 -1.43 18.61
N LYS A 247 23.07 -0.18 18.10
CA LYS A 247 23.95 0.89 18.62
C LYS A 247 23.65 1.26 20.07
N LYS A 248 22.39 1.14 20.52
CA LYS A 248 22.02 1.40 21.91
C LYS A 248 22.48 0.32 22.88
N GLU A 249 22.44 -0.96 22.43
CA GLU A 249 22.83 -2.09 23.29
C GLU A 249 24.33 -2.29 23.42
N ASN A 250 25.15 -1.92 22.42
CA ASN A 250 26.60 -2.10 22.44
C ASN A 250 27.34 -0.86 21.91
N PRO A 251 27.49 0.20 22.72
CA PRO A 251 28.18 1.42 22.31
C PRO A 251 29.68 1.26 22.07
N ASP A 252 30.34 0.23 22.66
CA ASP A 252 31.79 0.03 22.63
C ASP A 252 32.29 -1.00 21.61
N ASN A 253 31.40 -1.57 20.81
CA ASN A 253 31.83 -2.62 19.87
C ASN A 253 32.29 -2.05 18.53
N GLN A 254 33.59 -1.64 18.47
CA GLN A 254 34.24 -1.19 17.22
C GLN A 254 34.36 -2.29 16.15
N ASP A 255 34.29 -3.57 16.53
CA ASP A 255 34.32 -4.70 15.59
C ASP A 255 33.00 -4.85 14.80
N SER A 256 31.87 -4.41 15.36
CA SER A 256 30.61 -4.37 14.61
C SER A 256 30.65 -3.36 13.47
N ALA A 257 31.40 -2.27 13.60
CA ALA A 257 31.62 -1.30 12.52
C ALA A 257 32.47 -1.86 11.37
N LYS A 258 33.42 -2.77 11.67
CA LYS A 258 34.24 -3.45 10.64
C LYS A 258 33.45 -4.57 9.94
N ALA A 259 32.70 -5.39 10.69
CA ALA A 259 31.79 -6.38 10.12
C ALA A 259 30.71 -5.73 9.24
N PHE A 260 30.26 -4.53 9.60
CA PHE A 260 29.34 -3.73 8.79
C PHE A 260 30.00 -3.15 7.54
N ALA A 261 31.27 -2.75 7.59
CA ALA A 261 32.02 -2.29 6.42
C ALA A 261 32.30 -3.42 5.43
N GLU A 262 32.53 -4.66 5.89
CA GLU A 262 32.62 -5.86 5.05
C GLU A 262 31.26 -6.28 4.47
N SER A 263 30.17 -6.15 5.24
CA SER A 263 28.79 -6.28 4.77
C SER A 263 28.44 -5.23 3.68
N SER A 264 29.09 -4.07 3.70
CA SER A 264 28.84 -3.02 2.69
C SER A 264 29.40 -3.36 1.28
N LYS A 265 30.34 -4.28 1.14
CA LYS A 265 30.75 -4.85 -0.17
C LYS A 265 29.65 -5.74 -0.76
N ASN A 266 28.83 -6.37 0.09
CA ASN A 266 27.65 -7.14 -0.33
C ASN A 266 26.40 -6.28 -0.53
N LYS A 267 26.44 -4.96 -0.28
CA LYS A 267 25.26 -4.06 -0.39
C LYS A 267 24.62 -4.05 -1.77
N ARG A 268 25.42 -4.13 -2.83
CA ARG A 268 24.87 -4.17 -4.20
C ARG A 268 24.14 -5.46 -4.49
N GLN A 269 24.68 -6.58 -4.03
CA GLN A 269 24.07 -7.90 -4.24
C GLN A 269 22.85 -8.09 -3.34
N SER A 270 22.90 -7.63 -2.09
CA SER A 270 21.75 -7.64 -1.19
C SER A 270 20.67 -6.65 -1.61
N ALA A 271 21.02 -5.46 -2.15
CA ALA A 271 20.04 -4.52 -2.69
C ALA A 271 19.35 -5.07 -3.94
N PHE A 272 20.08 -5.74 -4.83
CA PHE A 272 19.50 -6.41 -6.00
C PHE A 272 18.53 -7.54 -5.61
N LEU A 273 18.94 -8.39 -4.67
CA LEU A 273 18.07 -9.45 -4.14
C LEU A 273 16.84 -8.90 -3.40
N LEU A 274 17.00 -7.80 -2.66
CA LEU A 274 15.87 -7.10 -2.02
C LEU A 274 14.92 -6.54 -3.07
N GLU A 275 15.44 -5.97 -4.15
CA GLU A 275 14.65 -5.40 -5.24
C GLU A 275 13.89 -6.47 -6.02
N GLU A 276 14.53 -7.61 -6.33
CA GLU A 276 13.90 -8.73 -7.01
C GLU A 276 12.82 -9.37 -6.15
N ASN A 277 13.10 -9.60 -4.86
CA ASN A 277 12.12 -10.10 -3.90
C ASN A 277 10.96 -9.12 -3.70
N ALA A 278 11.23 -7.81 -3.60
CA ALA A 278 10.20 -6.79 -3.50
C ALA A 278 9.31 -6.74 -4.75
N SER A 279 9.87 -6.91 -5.95
CA SER A 279 9.10 -6.96 -7.21
C SER A 279 8.18 -8.18 -7.25
N ALA A 280 8.67 -9.37 -6.92
CA ALA A 280 7.86 -10.58 -6.88
C ALA A 280 6.76 -10.49 -5.80
N GLN A 281 7.08 -9.92 -4.64
CA GLN A 281 6.13 -9.71 -3.55
C GLN A 281 5.08 -8.66 -3.92
N ALA A 282 5.46 -7.56 -4.58
CA ALA A 282 4.55 -6.52 -5.04
C ALA A 282 3.54 -7.08 -6.05
N ILE A 283 3.99 -7.83 -7.06
CA ILE A 283 3.08 -8.49 -8.02
C ILE A 283 2.08 -9.39 -7.29
N ARG A 284 2.55 -10.17 -6.32
CA ARG A 284 1.71 -11.06 -5.52
C ARG A 284 0.67 -10.30 -4.71
N GLN A 285 1.06 -9.20 -4.05
CA GLN A 285 0.16 -8.37 -3.25
C GLN A 285 -0.89 -7.67 -4.11
N VAL A 286 -0.49 -7.11 -5.27
CA VAL A 286 -1.41 -6.48 -6.22
C VAL A 286 -2.38 -7.51 -6.81
N LYS A 287 -1.91 -8.72 -7.17
CA LYS A 287 -2.79 -9.81 -7.60
C LYS A 287 -3.80 -10.20 -6.50
N ALA A 288 -3.34 -10.39 -5.27
CA ALA A 288 -4.20 -10.70 -4.12
C ALA A 288 -5.24 -9.60 -3.87
N PHE A 289 -4.84 -8.33 -3.93
CA PHE A 289 -5.75 -7.19 -3.80
C PHE A 289 -6.91 -7.26 -4.80
N PHE A 290 -6.61 -7.43 -6.09
CA PHE A 290 -7.65 -7.51 -7.12
C PHE A 290 -8.55 -8.74 -6.97
N MET A 291 -7.99 -9.88 -6.55
CA MET A 291 -8.79 -11.07 -6.29
C MET A 291 -9.75 -10.89 -5.13
N LEU A 292 -9.29 -10.33 -4.01
CA LEU A 292 -10.13 -10.04 -2.85
C LEU A 292 -11.20 -9.00 -3.19
N ASP A 293 -10.84 -7.96 -3.94
CA ASP A 293 -11.79 -6.96 -4.44
C ASP A 293 -12.89 -7.60 -5.30
N ARG A 294 -12.52 -8.49 -6.21
CA ARG A 294 -13.47 -9.21 -7.06
C ARG A 294 -14.40 -10.12 -6.26
N ILE A 295 -13.90 -10.80 -5.22
CA ILE A 295 -14.71 -11.62 -4.31
C ILE A 295 -15.65 -10.74 -3.51
N ALA A 296 -15.17 -9.60 -2.98
CA ALA A 296 -16.00 -8.65 -2.25
C ALA A 296 -17.22 -8.21 -3.08
N HIS A 297 -16.99 -7.88 -4.35
CA HIS A 297 -18.08 -7.51 -5.27
C HIS A 297 -19.02 -8.67 -5.59
N ALA A 298 -18.49 -9.87 -5.82
CA ALA A 298 -19.29 -11.05 -6.14
C ALA A 298 -20.21 -11.48 -4.97
N GLU A 299 -19.69 -11.42 -3.75
CA GLU A 299 -20.41 -11.80 -2.52
C GLU A 299 -21.10 -10.59 -1.85
N LYS A 300 -21.03 -9.40 -2.45
CA LYS A 300 -21.64 -8.16 -1.94
C LYS A 300 -21.17 -7.82 -0.52
N ILE A 301 -19.90 -8.03 -0.26
CA ILE A 301 -19.29 -7.71 1.03
C ILE A 301 -18.90 -6.24 1.04
N TYR A 302 -19.73 -5.42 1.66
CA TYR A 302 -19.50 -3.99 1.80
C TYR A 302 -19.24 -3.64 3.27
N LEU A 303 -18.55 -2.52 3.47
CA LEU A 303 -18.40 -1.91 4.79
C LEU A 303 -19.55 -0.94 5.05
N LYS A 304 -20.06 -0.98 6.27
CA LYS A 304 -20.98 0.04 6.78
C LYS A 304 -20.18 1.13 7.46
N GLU A 305 -20.66 2.35 7.39
CA GLU A 305 -20.00 3.51 8.02
C GLU A 305 -19.88 3.32 9.55
N GLU A 306 -20.86 2.64 10.17
CA GLU A 306 -20.83 2.30 11.59
C GLU A 306 -19.62 1.43 11.97
N GLU A 307 -19.24 0.47 11.11
CA GLU A 307 -18.11 -0.44 11.36
C GLU A 307 -16.77 0.31 11.31
N ILE A 308 -16.63 1.24 10.37
CA ILE A 308 -15.45 2.11 10.26
C ILE A 308 -15.37 2.97 11.53
N ASN A 309 -16.48 3.53 11.98
CA ASN A 309 -16.54 4.34 13.19
C ASN A 309 -16.15 3.55 14.44
N VAL A 310 -16.65 2.33 14.62
CA VAL A 310 -16.28 1.45 15.75
C VAL A 310 -14.79 1.13 15.72
N TYR A 311 -14.23 0.88 14.54
CA TYR A 311 -12.80 0.62 14.41
C TYR A 311 -11.95 1.84 14.78
N ILE A 312 -12.35 3.03 14.33
CA ILE A 312 -11.69 4.30 14.70
C ILE A 312 -11.77 4.55 16.22
N GLU A 313 -12.89 4.23 16.86
CA GLU A 313 -13.04 4.30 18.32
C GLU A 313 -12.08 3.34 19.04
N GLY A 314 -11.90 2.12 18.53
CA GLY A 314 -10.90 1.17 19.03
C GLY A 314 -9.47 1.71 18.93
N LEU A 315 -9.11 2.29 17.78
CA LEU A 315 -7.81 2.94 17.60
C LEU A 315 -7.62 4.14 18.54
N ALA A 316 -8.65 4.96 18.71
CA ALA A 316 -8.62 6.11 19.62
C ALA A 316 -8.33 5.69 21.07
N ALA A 317 -8.98 4.63 21.52
CA ALA A 317 -8.73 4.04 22.85
C ALA A 317 -7.30 3.48 22.97
N GLN A 318 -6.82 2.78 21.95
CA GLN A 318 -5.47 2.18 21.94
C GLN A 318 -4.36 3.23 21.99
N TYR A 319 -4.54 4.36 21.29
CA TYR A 319 -3.54 5.43 21.21
C TYR A 319 -3.77 6.57 22.22
N ASN A 320 -4.73 6.45 23.13
CA ASN A 320 -5.14 7.49 24.06
C ASN A 320 -5.40 8.85 23.36
N LYS A 321 -6.11 8.81 22.22
CA LYS A 321 -6.51 9.97 21.42
C LYS A 321 -8.02 10.05 21.29
N THR A 322 -8.52 11.20 20.85
CA THR A 322 -9.94 11.35 20.53
C THR A 322 -10.23 10.76 19.14
N LYS A 323 -11.49 10.38 18.90
CA LYS A 323 -11.97 9.89 17.61
C LYS A 323 -11.71 10.89 16.48
N ASP A 324 -11.93 12.19 16.77
CA ASP A 324 -11.75 13.26 15.79
C ASP A 324 -10.27 13.48 15.42
N GLU A 325 -9.35 13.32 16.37
CA GLU A 325 -7.92 13.37 16.10
C GLU A 325 -7.47 12.23 15.18
N ILE A 326 -7.92 11.00 15.46
CA ILE A 326 -7.61 9.84 14.60
C ILE A 326 -8.21 10.03 13.21
N LYS A 327 -9.48 10.47 13.12
CA LYS A 327 -10.16 10.72 11.86
C LYS A 327 -9.43 11.79 11.04
N SER A 328 -9.08 12.92 11.66
CA SER A 328 -8.32 14.00 11.00
C SER A 328 -6.93 13.56 10.54
N TYR A 329 -6.28 12.67 11.30
CA TYR A 329 -4.98 12.11 10.90
C TYR A 329 -5.11 11.21 9.66
N LEU A 330 -6.13 10.36 9.63
CA LEU A 330 -6.40 9.47 8.49
C LEU A 330 -6.83 10.25 7.24
N GLU A 331 -7.63 11.32 7.38
CA GLU A 331 -8.08 12.14 6.26
C GLU A 331 -6.93 12.90 5.56
N LYS A 332 -5.90 13.31 6.31
CA LYS A 332 -4.76 14.06 5.76
C LYS A 332 -3.86 13.27 4.81
N GLY A 333 -3.93 11.95 4.80
CA GLY A 333 -2.98 11.09 4.08
C GLY A 333 -3.62 9.96 3.25
N HIS A 334 -4.87 10.08 2.79
CA HIS A 334 -5.63 8.98 2.16
C HIS A 334 -5.78 7.72 3.02
N GLY A 335 -5.47 7.82 4.31
CA GLY A 335 -5.52 6.71 5.25
C GLY A 335 -6.94 6.17 5.47
N MET A 336 -7.99 6.98 5.23
CA MET A 336 -9.38 6.52 5.32
C MET A 336 -9.72 5.50 4.24
N ASP A 337 -9.30 5.74 3.00
CA ASP A 337 -9.54 4.82 1.88
C ASP A 337 -8.75 3.52 2.09
N GLU A 338 -7.50 3.63 2.52
CA GLU A 338 -6.65 2.49 2.85
C GLU A 338 -7.23 1.67 4.01
N LEU A 339 -7.71 2.31 5.06
CA LEU A 339 -8.40 1.68 6.17
C LEU A 339 -9.64 0.91 5.70
N ALA A 340 -10.49 1.55 4.89
CA ALA A 340 -11.70 0.94 4.36
C ALA A 340 -11.37 -0.30 3.52
N VAL A 341 -10.35 -0.22 2.67
CA VAL A 341 -9.87 -1.36 1.85
C VAL A 341 -9.39 -2.50 2.75
N ASN A 342 -8.57 -2.20 3.77
CA ASN A 342 -8.03 -3.21 4.68
C ASN A 342 -9.15 -3.90 5.49
N MET A 343 -10.10 -3.14 6.01
CA MET A 343 -11.26 -3.70 6.73
C MET A 343 -12.14 -4.58 5.82
N ARG A 344 -12.36 -4.15 4.57
CA ARG A 344 -13.12 -4.94 3.59
C ARG A 344 -12.38 -6.24 3.27
N ASN A 345 -11.08 -6.18 3.03
CA ASN A 345 -10.27 -7.35 2.75
C ASN A 345 -10.29 -8.34 3.93
N LYS A 346 -10.24 -7.84 5.17
CA LYS A 346 -10.39 -8.67 6.38
C LYS A 346 -11.71 -9.41 6.40
N LYS A 347 -12.84 -8.73 6.10
CA LYS A 347 -14.14 -9.38 5.98
C LYS A 347 -14.20 -10.46 4.90
N VAL A 348 -13.56 -10.21 3.76
CA VAL A 348 -13.47 -11.20 2.68
C VAL A 348 -12.64 -12.40 3.13
N MET A 349 -11.55 -12.21 3.86
CA MET A 349 -10.76 -13.31 4.42
C MET A 349 -11.55 -14.11 5.45
N GLU A 350 -12.28 -13.45 6.35
CA GLU A 350 -13.18 -14.13 7.31
C GLU A 350 -14.27 -14.96 6.60
N PHE A 351 -14.83 -14.42 5.53
CA PHE A 351 -15.79 -15.16 4.69
C PHE A 351 -15.14 -16.39 4.05
N LEU A 352 -13.95 -16.24 3.45
CA LEU A 352 -13.21 -17.34 2.81
C LEU A 352 -12.81 -18.43 3.81
N LEU A 353 -12.40 -18.04 5.02
CA LEU A 353 -12.10 -18.98 6.11
C LEU A 353 -13.34 -19.79 6.54
N LYS A 354 -14.51 -19.16 6.60
CA LYS A 354 -15.78 -19.84 6.92
C LYS A 354 -16.21 -20.84 5.85
N GLU A 355 -15.99 -20.51 4.57
CA GLU A 355 -16.34 -21.36 3.43
C GLU A 355 -15.27 -22.45 3.15
N ALA A 356 -14.11 -22.36 3.76
CA ALA A 356 -13.01 -23.29 3.56
C ALA A 356 -13.21 -24.62 4.32
N LYS A 357 -12.60 -25.67 3.80
CA LYS A 357 -12.52 -26.99 4.48
C LYS A 357 -11.17 -27.05 5.21
N VAL A 358 -11.22 -26.93 6.53
CA VAL A 358 -10.03 -26.99 7.38
C VAL A 358 -9.82 -28.45 7.81
N GLU A 359 -8.67 -29.02 7.45
CA GLU A 359 -8.19 -30.37 7.82
C GLU A 359 -7.11 -30.30 8.90
#